data_8a6717c7924451ce99c3022c1085da42
#
_entry.id   8a6717c7924451ce99c3022c1085da42
#
_cell.length_a   1.000
_cell.length_b   1.000
_cell.length_c   1.000
_cell.angle_alpha   90.00
_cell.angle_beta   90.00
_cell.angle_gamma   90.00
#
_symmetry.space_group_name_H-M   'P 1'
#
loop_
_entity.id
_entity.type
_entity.pdbx_description
1 polymer ?
#
loop_
_entity_poly.entity_id
_entity_poly.type
_entity_poly.pdbx_seq_one_letter_code
_entity_poly.pdbx_strand_id
1 'polypeptide(L)'
;MASNETIMNIEDIMKILPHRYPFLLVDRVIEKNGTDSLVAIKNVTMNEEFFQGHFPGKPVMPGVLQIEALAQAVGLLMLEPGKIPLFMSIDKCK
;
A
#
# COMPACT_ATOMS: atom_id res chain seq x y z
N MET A 1 -8.31 16.18 16.17
CA MET A 1 -7.91 15.49 14.99
C MET A 1 -6.71 14.59 15.27
N ALA A 2 -6.74 13.39 14.75
CA ALA A 2 -5.60 12.51 14.92
C ALA A 2 -4.36 13.12 14.28
N SER A 3 -3.22 12.87 14.89
CA SER A 3 -1.95 13.30 14.33
C SER A 3 -1.71 12.63 12.99
N ASN A 4 -1.16 13.39 12.03
CA ASN A 4 -0.71 12.83 10.76
C ASN A 4 0.80 12.58 10.78
N GLU A 5 1.38 12.48 11.98
CA GLU A 5 2.78 12.16 12.11
C GLU A 5 3.08 10.79 11.54
N THR A 6 4.15 10.72 10.75
CA THR A 6 4.57 9.46 10.15
C THR A 6 5.31 8.64 11.20
N ILE A 7 4.81 7.43 11.47
CA ILE A 7 5.52 6.49 12.35
C ILE A 7 6.36 5.49 11.56
N MET A 8 6.04 5.29 10.27
CA MET A 8 6.89 4.53 9.35
C MET A 8 6.97 5.32 8.04
N ASN A 9 8.16 5.76 7.68
CA ASN A 9 8.38 6.42 6.41
C ASN A 9 8.67 5.38 5.32
N ILE A 10 8.89 5.83 4.09
CA ILE A 10 9.11 4.91 2.97
C ILE A 10 10.32 4.00 3.18
N GLU A 11 11.35 4.49 3.81
CA GLU A 11 12.54 3.68 4.08
C GLU A 11 12.24 2.55 5.07
N ASP A 12 11.44 2.85 6.09
CA ASP A 12 11.01 1.83 7.06
C ASP A 12 10.14 0.77 6.39
N ILE A 13 9.23 1.22 5.51
CA ILE A 13 8.36 0.33 4.75
C ILE A 13 9.18 -0.61 3.88
N MET A 14 10.19 -0.09 3.21
CA MET A 14 11.03 -0.88 2.32
C MET A 14 11.87 -1.93 3.06
N LYS A 15 12.06 -1.77 4.36
CA LYS A 15 12.74 -2.78 5.16
C LYS A 15 11.86 -4.00 5.42
N ILE A 16 10.54 -3.84 5.37
CA ILE A 16 9.59 -4.92 5.63
C ILE A 16 9.04 -5.50 4.34
N LEU A 17 8.59 -4.64 3.42
CA LEU A 17 8.01 -5.08 2.16
C LEU A 17 9.09 -5.25 1.09
N PRO A 18 9.07 -6.35 0.33
CA PRO A 18 10.01 -6.54 -0.78
C PRO A 18 9.64 -5.73 -2.02
N HIS A 19 8.43 -5.19 -2.05
CA HIS A 19 7.92 -4.43 -3.20
C HIS A 19 8.78 -3.20 -3.49
N ARG A 20 8.91 -2.86 -4.77
CA ARG A 20 9.64 -1.66 -5.21
C ARG A 20 8.86 -1.02 -6.36
N TYR A 21 9.30 0.17 -6.78
CA TYR A 21 8.67 0.86 -7.89
C TYR A 21 8.58 -0.06 -9.10
N PRO A 22 7.47 -0.11 -9.82
CA PRO A 22 6.26 0.72 -9.64
C PRO A 22 5.19 0.07 -8.77
N PHE A 23 5.52 -1.00 -8.07
CA PHE A 23 4.54 -1.82 -7.35
C PHE A 23 4.52 -1.61 -5.85
N LEU A 24 5.33 -0.72 -5.32
CA LEU A 24 5.26 -0.33 -3.92
C LEU A 24 4.22 0.77 -3.80
N LEU A 25 3.09 0.47 -3.15
CA LEU A 25 1.91 1.33 -3.18
C LEU A 25 1.61 2.05 -1.87
N VAL A 26 2.33 1.77 -0.79
CA VAL A 26 2.11 2.44 0.49
C VAL A 26 3.20 3.48 0.70
N ASP A 27 2.78 4.72 0.99
CA ASP A 27 3.72 5.83 1.12
C ASP A 27 4.22 6.03 2.54
N ARG A 28 3.32 5.90 3.53
CA ARG A 28 3.71 6.03 4.93
C ARG A 28 2.64 5.44 5.84
N VAL A 29 3.04 5.13 7.07
CA VAL A 29 2.14 4.64 8.12
C VAL A 29 2.04 5.71 9.19
N ILE A 30 0.83 6.01 9.61
CA ILE A 30 0.58 7.06 10.62
C ILE A 30 0.05 6.51 11.94
N GLU A 31 -0.38 5.24 11.96
CA GLU A 31 -0.89 4.63 13.18
C GLU A 31 -0.72 3.12 13.09
N LYS A 32 -0.33 2.50 14.20
CA LYS A 32 -0.23 1.04 14.29
C LYS A 32 -0.45 0.61 15.73
N ASN A 33 -1.38 -0.31 15.96
CA ASN A 33 -1.71 -0.85 17.28
C ASN A 33 -1.37 -2.34 17.33
N GLY A 34 -0.11 -2.67 17.66
CA GLY A 34 0.34 -4.05 17.70
C GLY A 34 0.15 -4.73 16.34
N THR A 35 -0.54 -5.87 16.34
CA THR A 35 -0.93 -6.56 15.12
C THR A 35 -2.44 -6.47 14.86
N ASP A 36 -3.14 -5.60 15.60
CA ASP A 36 -4.59 -5.47 15.51
C ASP A 36 -5.04 -4.51 14.41
N SER A 37 -4.36 -3.37 14.28
CA SER A 37 -4.77 -2.37 13.31
C SER A 37 -3.62 -1.51 12.84
N LEU A 38 -3.77 -0.94 11.65
CA LEU A 38 -2.79 -0.07 11.04
C LEU A 38 -3.51 0.93 10.14
N VAL A 39 -3.05 2.17 10.16
CA VAL A 39 -3.53 3.20 9.23
C VAL A 39 -2.35 3.66 8.40
N ALA A 40 -2.50 3.57 7.09
CA ALA A 40 -1.45 3.95 6.15
C ALA A 40 -2.02 4.93 5.12
N ILE A 41 -1.13 5.60 4.41
CA ILE A 41 -1.50 6.56 3.38
C ILE A 41 -0.86 6.16 2.06
N LYS A 42 -1.67 6.21 1.01
CA LYS A 42 -1.24 6.12 -0.38
C LYS A 42 -1.65 7.41 -1.07
N ASN A 43 -0.66 8.18 -1.52
CA ASN A 43 -0.93 9.36 -2.32
C ASN A 43 -1.18 8.95 -3.76
N VAL A 44 -2.33 9.34 -4.30
CA VAL A 44 -2.70 9.05 -5.68
C VAL A 44 -2.52 10.34 -6.48
N THR A 45 -1.56 10.32 -7.41
CA THR A 45 -1.23 11.51 -8.22
C THR A 45 -1.30 11.17 -9.69
N MET A 46 -1.32 12.22 -10.53
CA MET A 46 -1.26 12.04 -12.00
C MET A 46 0.04 11.39 -12.46
N ASN A 47 1.05 11.40 -11.62
CA ASN A 47 2.36 10.86 -11.95
C ASN A 47 2.48 9.36 -11.63
N GLU A 48 1.36 8.66 -11.63
CA GLU A 48 1.34 7.21 -11.41
C GLU A 48 1.41 6.48 -12.75
N GLU A 49 2.26 5.46 -12.81
CA GLU A 49 2.49 4.71 -14.05
C GLU A 49 1.23 4.12 -14.65
N PHE A 50 0.35 3.57 -13.80
CA PHE A 50 -0.85 2.88 -14.29
C PHE A 50 -1.85 3.81 -14.98
N PHE A 51 -1.76 5.12 -14.77
CA PHE A 51 -2.67 6.05 -15.42
C PHE A 51 -2.37 6.25 -16.91
N GLN A 52 -1.26 5.73 -17.40
CA GLN A 52 -0.98 5.75 -18.83
C GLN A 52 -2.00 4.90 -19.60
N GLY A 53 -2.46 3.83 -18.99
CA GLY A 53 -3.40 2.92 -19.63
C GLY A 53 -4.78 2.85 -18.99
N HIS A 54 -4.93 3.32 -17.78
CA HIS A 54 -6.18 3.17 -17.03
C HIS A 54 -6.71 4.52 -16.54
N PHE A 55 -7.25 5.36 -17.35
CA PHE A 55 -7.46 5.25 -18.79
C PHE A 55 -6.86 6.47 -19.47
N PRO A 56 -6.44 6.39 -20.72
CA PRO A 56 -5.89 7.55 -21.43
C PRO A 56 -6.84 8.74 -21.34
N GLY A 57 -6.33 9.87 -20.87
CA GLY A 57 -7.13 11.09 -20.70
C GLY A 57 -8.11 11.08 -19.55
N LYS A 58 -8.29 9.97 -18.86
CA LYS A 58 -9.21 9.88 -17.72
C LYS A 58 -8.63 8.93 -16.65
N PRO A 59 -7.78 9.46 -15.77
CA PRO A 59 -7.12 8.62 -14.78
C PRO A 59 -8.08 8.11 -13.71
N VAL A 60 -8.11 6.80 -13.55
CA VAL A 60 -8.89 6.14 -12.50
C VAL A 60 -7.97 5.08 -11.88
N MET A 61 -7.82 5.12 -10.56
CA MET A 61 -7.00 4.12 -9.90
C MET A 61 -7.62 2.73 -10.05
N PRO A 62 -6.89 1.76 -10.61
CA PRO A 62 -7.43 0.41 -10.77
C PRO A 62 -7.83 -0.19 -9.42
N GLY A 63 -9.04 -0.79 -9.37
CA GLY A 63 -9.53 -1.41 -8.15
C GLY A 63 -8.63 -2.52 -7.64
N VAL A 64 -8.05 -3.30 -8.56
CA VAL A 64 -7.13 -4.38 -8.17
C VAL A 64 -5.88 -3.84 -7.51
N LEU A 65 -5.42 -2.64 -7.87
CA LEU A 65 -4.28 -2.00 -7.22
C LEU A 65 -4.65 -1.42 -5.86
N GLN A 66 -5.90 -1.01 -5.68
CA GLN A 66 -6.40 -0.60 -4.36
C GLN A 66 -6.37 -1.80 -3.41
N ILE A 67 -6.76 -2.97 -3.89
CA ILE A 67 -6.70 -4.21 -3.12
C ILE A 67 -5.24 -4.56 -2.81
N GLU A 68 -4.35 -4.39 -3.79
CA GLU A 68 -2.93 -4.64 -3.59
C GLU A 68 -2.35 -3.69 -2.53
N ALA A 69 -2.73 -2.42 -2.55
CA ALA A 69 -2.27 -1.46 -1.54
C ALA A 69 -2.73 -1.88 -0.13
N LEU A 70 -3.97 -2.35 -0.01
CA LEU A 70 -4.47 -2.87 1.27
C LEU A 70 -3.70 -4.12 1.71
N ALA A 71 -3.37 -4.99 0.78
CA ALA A 71 -2.58 -6.19 1.08
C ALA A 71 -1.18 -5.82 1.56
N GLN A 72 -0.57 -4.79 0.97
CA GLN A 72 0.73 -4.30 1.41
C GLN A 72 0.63 -3.72 2.83
N ALA A 73 -0.45 -3.00 3.12
CA ALA A 73 -0.68 -2.49 4.46
C ALA A 73 -0.81 -3.65 5.48
N VAL A 74 -1.51 -4.72 5.11
CA VAL A 74 -1.58 -5.91 5.96
C VAL A 74 -0.19 -6.52 6.15
N GLY A 75 0.64 -6.51 5.12
CA GLY A 75 2.02 -6.96 5.22
C GLY A 75 2.81 -6.14 6.25
N LEU A 76 2.61 -4.83 6.26
CA LEU A 76 3.27 -3.97 7.25
C LEU A 76 2.79 -4.25 8.66
N LEU A 77 1.56 -4.75 8.79
CA LEU A 77 0.99 -5.07 10.09
C LEU A 77 1.53 -6.39 10.63
N MET A 78 1.72 -7.38 9.78
CA MET A 78 1.94 -8.76 10.20
C MET A 78 3.21 -9.41 9.66
N LEU A 79 3.81 -8.86 8.59
CA LEU A 79 4.91 -9.52 7.91
C LEU A 79 6.24 -9.28 8.63
N GLU A 80 7.06 -10.30 8.69
CA GLU A 80 8.43 -10.18 9.16
C GLU A 80 9.36 -9.82 7.99
N PRO A 81 10.43 -9.05 8.23
CA PRO A 81 11.41 -8.76 7.18
C PRO A 81 11.94 -10.03 6.53
N GLY A 82 12.07 -10.00 5.20
CA GLY A 82 12.57 -11.15 4.46
C GLY A 82 11.50 -12.12 3.97
N LYS A 83 10.24 -11.90 4.33
CA LYS A 83 9.13 -12.69 3.82
C LYS A 83 8.56 -12.08 2.55
N ILE A 84 7.97 -12.91 1.70
CA ILE A 84 7.35 -12.46 0.45
C ILE A 84 5.86 -12.75 0.53
N PRO A 85 5.01 -11.70 0.50
CA PRO A 85 3.56 -11.91 0.50
C PRO A 85 3.07 -12.25 -0.90
N LEU A 86 2.19 -13.24 -0.99
CA LEU A 86 1.59 -13.65 -2.26
C LEU A 86 0.07 -13.72 -2.11
N PHE A 87 -0.64 -13.15 -3.10
CA PHE A 87 -2.07 -13.34 -3.18
C PHE A 87 -2.38 -14.76 -3.62
N MET A 88 -3.23 -15.43 -2.87
CA MET A 88 -3.76 -16.74 -3.27
C MET A 88 -5.15 -16.59 -3.87
N SER A 89 -5.95 -15.66 -3.35
CA SER A 89 -7.29 -15.42 -3.86
C SER A 89 -7.83 -14.08 -3.37
N ILE A 90 -8.84 -13.58 -4.06
CA ILE A 90 -9.62 -12.42 -3.66
C ILE A 90 -11.08 -12.84 -3.72
N ASP A 91 -11.82 -12.66 -2.63
CA ASP A 91 -13.21 -13.09 -2.54
C ASP A 91 -14.07 -11.96 -1.99
N LYS A 92 -15.17 -11.65 -2.69
CA LYS A 92 -16.20 -10.71 -2.27
C LYS A 92 -15.67 -9.34 -1.83
N CYS A 93 -14.73 -8.80 -2.57
CA CYS A 93 -14.21 -7.45 -2.32
C CYS A 93 -15.04 -6.43 -3.09
N LYS A 94 -15.60 -5.47 -2.35
CA LYS A 94 -16.42 -4.41 -2.95
C LYS A 94 -15.81 -3.04 -2.66
#